data_9078f235cf66b1f3de4b9b5d33a35e98
#
_entry.id   9078f235cf66b1f3de4b9b5d33a35e98
#
_cell.length_a   1.000
_cell.length_b   1.000
_cell.length_c   1.000
_cell.angle_alpha   90.00
_cell.angle_beta   90.00
_cell.angle_gamma   90.00
#
_symmetry.space_group_name_H-M   'P 1'
#
loop_
_entity.id
_entity.type
_entity.pdbx_description
1 polymer ?
#
loop_
_entity_poly.entity_id
_entity_poly.type
_entity_poly.pdbx_seq_one_letter_code
_entity_poly.pdbx_strand_id
1 'polypeptide(L)'
;MLLPRIPHAFGRRRGPSVRRPARALLVLLTGALGLALAMPTGATASPPPASRAATDIAPSATGTPLRDGTGLYPRAIRLAHSGSANGRVLAGVVTFDGNNGIGAIHESTDSGATFRQVGAVADPESAAGQGLCCATLFELPRQVGAMPAGTLLWAASAGQDESNRRMALRIWRSNDIGRTWSYLSSCAVAEGTGGLWEPEFSVAADGALVCHYADETDAAHSQKLVAVRSYDGVNWQGRHNTVASSRAPDRPGMPVVRKLPNGTYFMSYEICNPGGQYQCVVHYRTSADGWNWGDPAHLGFRPETADGRYFRAAPTIAWAPTPGGGSNGRILLIGQRLLNRDGTPAAGSGRTILTNTQNGSGPWSAMPSPVTVPNPEVNYCQNYSSPLLPSPDGSRVLQIATDFEGTVCRAYFASGNIT
;
A
#
# COMPACT_ATOMS: atom_id res chain seq x y z
N MET A 1 60.12 0.89 11.94
CA MET A 1 60.49 1.55 13.23
C MET A 1 59.31 1.35 14.17
N LEU A 2 59.47 0.35 15.00
CA LEU A 2 58.99 0.01 16.33
C LEU A 2 57.70 0.67 16.85
N LEU A 3 56.76 -0.22 17.18
CA LEU A 3 55.68 -0.15 18.18
C LEU A 3 56.21 0.20 19.58
N PRO A 4 55.31 0.62 20.53
CA PRO A 4 55.09 -0.34 21.62
C PRO A 4 53.62 -0.59 22.02
N ARG A 5 53.49 -1.79 22.58
CA ARG A 5 52.30 -2.42 23.19
C ARG A 5 52.19 -2.14 24.68
N ILE A 6 50.91 -2.20 25.20
CA ILE A 6 50.42 -2.91 26.44
C ILE A 6 50.40 -2.09 27.76
N PRO A 7 49.56 -2.36 28.82
CA PRO A 7 48.90 -3.63 29.18
C PRO A 7 47.45 -3.60 29.70
N HIS A 8 46.92 -4.83 29.83
CA HIS A 8 45.69 -5.24 30.52
C HIS A 8 45.71 -4.97 32.07
N ALA A 9 44.50 -4.70 32.63
CA ALA A 9 44.22 -5.07 34.03
C ALA A 9 42.77 -5.48 34.20
N PHE A 10 42.59 -6.67 34.75
CA PHE A 10 41.38 -7.33 35.21
C PHE A 10 40.77 -6.66 36.43
N GLY A 11 39.45 -6.63 36.55
CA GLY A 11 38.74 -6.29 37.78
C GLY A 11 37.34 -6.86 37.82
N ARG A 12 37.19 -8.12 38.23
CA ARG A 12 35.91 -8.73 38.59
C ARG A 12 35.46 -8.16 39.94
N ARG A 13 34.24 -7.62 40.03
CA ARG A 13 33.55 -7.50 41.33
C ARG A 13 32.18 -8.20 41.23
N ARG A 14 32.02 -9.22 42.09
CA ARG A 14 30.75 -9.89 42.43
C ARG A 14 29.97 -8.98 43.36
N GLY A 15 28.66 -8.83 43.17
CA GLY A 15 27.73 -8.20 44.10
C GLY A 15 26.53 -9.13 44.34
N PRO A 16 25.74 -8.96 45.40
CA PRO A 16 25.14 -10.06 46.13
C PRO A 16 23.74 -10.43 45.68
N SER A 17 23.44 -11.71 45.88
CA SER A 17 22.14 -12.38 45.68
C SER A 17 21.12 -11.90 46.72
N VAL A 18 19.91 -11.51 46.27
CA VAL A 18 18.75 -11.30 47.18
C VAL A 18 17.77 -12.46 46.97
N ARG A 19 17.55 -13.18 48.10
CA ARG A 19 16.63 -14.32 48.24
C ARG A 19 15.16 -13.85 48.24
N ARG A 20 14.31 -14.57 47.57
CA ARG A 20 12.85 -14.49 47.66
C ARG A 20 12.35 -15.32 48.85
N PRO A 21 11.35 -14.86 49.61
CA PRO A 21 10.62 -15.73 50.53
C PRO A 21 9.40 -16.37 49.83
N ALA A 22 9.28 -17.67 50.00
CA ALA A 22 8.07 -18.45 49.73
C ALA A 22 6.97 -18.09 50.73
N ARG A 23 5.74 -17.96 50.30
CA ARG A 23 4.56 -17.96 51.17
C ARG A 23 3.64 -19.12 50.85
N ALA A 24 3.32 -19.79 51.93
CA ALA A 24 2.59 -21.05 52.01
C ALA A 24 1.09 -20.95 51.70
N LEU A 25 0.61 -22.04 51.20
CA LEU A 25 -0.79 -22.42 50.99
C LEU A 25 -1.46 -22.67 52.34
N LEU A 26 -2.63 -22.09 52.60
CA LEU A 26 -3.50 -22.49 53.72
C LEU A 26 -4.84 -22.92 53.12
N VAL A 27 -5.10 -24.22 53.27
CA VAL A 27 -6.38 -24.88 52.99
C VAL A 27 -7.22 -24.81 54.26
N LEU A 28 -8.45 -24.35 54.15
CA LEU A 28 -9.48 -24.53 55.19
C LEU A 28 -10.75 -25.13 54.55
N LEU A 29 -11.01 -26.40 54.91
CA LEU A 29 -12.29 -27.09 54.77
C LEU A 29 -13.21 -26.75 55.96
N THR A 30 -14.46 -26.43 55.70
CA THR A 30 -15.65 -26.69 56.53
C THR A 30 -16.85 -26.27 55.65
N GLY A 31 -17.96 -26.94 55.49
CA GLY A 31 -18.70 -27.96 56.17
C GLY A 31 -20.09 -27.90 55.55
N ALA A 32 -20.64 -29.06 55.25
CA ALA A 32 -21.96 -29.23 54.63
C ALA A 32 -23.10 -28.86 55.59
N LEU A 33 -24.14 -28.18 55.05
CA LEU A 33 -25.50 -28.26 55.62
C LEU A 33 -26.51 -28.24 54.47
N GLY A 34 -27.23 -29.33 54.35
CA GLY A 34 -28.31 -29.47 53.37
C GLY A 34 -29.56 -28.71 53.80
N LEU A 35 -30.28 -28.15 52.83
CA LEU A 35 -31.70 -27.89 52.94
C LEU A 35 -32.35 -28.20 51.58
N ALA A 36 -33.19 -29.19 51.56
CA ALA A 36 -34.12 -29.43 50.48
C ALA A 36 -35.23 -28.43 50.54
N LEU A 37 -35.70 -27.92 49.37
CA LEU A 37 -37.15 -27.73 49.10
C LEU A 37 -37.41 -26.95 47.80
N ALA A 38 -38.40 -27.49 47.09
CA ALA A 38 -39.27 -26.84 46.12
C ALA A 38 -38.74 -26.56 44.72
N MET A 39 -39.13 -27.47 43.78
CA MET A 39 -39.20 -27.16 42.35
C MET A 39 -40.38 -26.20 42.09
N PRO A 40 -40.23 -25.15 41.32
CA PRO A 40 -41.29 -24.56 40.56
C PRO A 40 -41.34 -25.13 39.16
N THR A 41 -42.51 -25.45 38.75
CA THR A 41 -42.94 -25.98 37.46
C THR A 41 -42.65 -24.97 36.32
N GLY A 42 -42.13 -25.53 35.20
CA GLY A 42 -42.49 -25.07 33.86
C GLY A 42 -42.11 -23.65 33.47
N ALA A 43 -40.84 -23.41 33.09
CA ALA A 43 -40.56 -22.34 32.16
C ALA A 43 -40.46 -22.96 30.76
N THR A 44 -41.45 -22.69 29.91
CA THR A 44 -41.39 -22.92 28.47
C THR A 44 -40.21 -22.11 27.91
N ALA A 45 -39.18 -22.82 27.42
CA ALA A 45 -38.07 -22.20 26.70
C ALA A 45 -38.61 -21.49 25.46
N SER A 46 -38.46 -20.16 25.43
CA SER A 46 -38.69 -19.37 24.21
C SER A 46 -37.74 -19.90 23.10
N PRO A 47 -38.25 -20.06 21.87
CA PRO A 47 -37.37 -20.46 20.75
C PRO A 47 -36.26 -19.44 20.63
N PRO A 48 -35.02 -19.87 20.26
CA PRO A 48 -33.92 -18.97 20.00
C PRO A 48 -34.37 -17.95 18.94
N PRO A 49 -33.96 -16.66 19.04
CA PRO A 49 -34.29 -15.69 18.02
C PRO A 49 -33.79 -16.22 16.68
N ALA A 50 -34.69 -16.26 15.70
CA ALA A 50 -34.37 -16.63 14.33
C ALA A 50 -33.11 -15.86 13.92
N SER A 51 -32.08 -16.59 13.46
CA SER A 51 -30.87 -16.02 12.88
C SER A 51 -31.36 -15.02 11.84
N ARG A 52 -31.05 -13.73 12.03
CA ARG A 52 -31.24 -12.73 10.98
C ARG A 52 -30.51 -13.29 9.76
N ALA A 53 -31.26 -13.60 8.71
CA ALA A 53 -30.70 -13.84 7.40
C ALA A 53 -29.75 -12.67 7.12
N ALA A 54 -28.49 -12.99 6.75
CA ALA A 54 -27.59 -12.00 6.26
C ALA A 54 -28.29 -11.33 5.08
N THR A 55 -28.71 -10.09 5.26
CA THR A 55 -29.20 -9.30 4.15
C THR A 55 -28.01 -9.15 3.21
N ASP A 56 -28.11 -9.68 2.01
CA ASP A 56 -27.18 -9.41 0.92
C ASP A 56 -27.12 -7.88 0.75
N ILE A 57 -26.08 -7.29 1.33
CA ILE A 57 -25.83 -5.86 1.17
C ILE A 57 -25.34 -5.72 -0.27
N ALA A 58 -26.16 -5.11 -1.13
CA ALA A 58 -25.75 -4.81 -2.50
C ALA A 58 -24.45 -3.98 -2.48
N PRO A 59 -23.54 -4.17 -3.45
CA PRO A 59 -22.32 -3.39 -3.53
C PRO A 59 -22.64 -1.91 -3.57
N SER A 60 -21.93 -1.12 -2.77
CA SER A 60 -22.15 0.33 -2.74
C SER A 60 -21.34 1.05 -3.82
N ALA A 61 -20.24 0.49 -4.29
CA ALA A 61 -19.44 1.06 -5.37
C ALA A 61 -20.12 0.92 -6.74
N THR A 62 -19.94 1.96 -7.57
CA THR A 62 -20.29 1.90 -8.99
C THR A 62 -19.17 1.22 -9.80
N GLY A 63 -19.48 0.77 -11.02
CA GLY A 63 -18.51 0.14 -11.91
C GLY A 63 -18.72 -1.36 -12.06
N THR A 64 -17.86 -1.97 -12.88
CA THR A 64 -17.88 -3.41 -13.16
C THR A 64 -16.92 -4.14 -12.20
N PRO A 65 -17.32 -5.25 -11.57
CA PRO A 65 -16.39 -6.05 -10.80
C PRO A 65 -15.22 -6.53 -11.65
N LEU A 66 -13.99 -6.37 -11.15
CA LEU A 66 -12.78 -6.84 -11.82
C LEU A 66 -12.68 -8.37 -11.79
N ARG A 67 -13.14 -8.96 -10.70
CA ARG A 67 -13.16 -10.41 -10.45
C ARG A 67 -14.22 -10.76 -9.41
N ASP A 68 -14.54 -12.03 -9.34
CA ASP A 68 -15.31 -12.59 -8.22
C ASP A 68 -14.46 -12.71 -6.97
N GLY A 69 -15.07 -12.46 -5.80
CA GLY A 69 -14.44 -12.54 -4.50
C GLY A 69 -13.48 -11.39 -4.20
N THR A 70 -12.56 -11.62 -3.28
CA THR A 70 -11.65 -10.61 -2.75
C THR A 70 -10.72 -10.05 -3.82
N GLY A 71 -10.56 -8.72 -3.82
CA GLY A 71 -9.60 -8.01 -4.66
C GLY A 71 -9.10 -6.77 -3.91
N LEU A 72 -7.95 -6.89 -3.22
CA LEU A 72 -7.36 -5.85 -2.40
C LEU A 72 -6.23 -5.13 -3.12
N TYR A 73 -5.96 -3.90 -2.72
CA TYR A 73 -4.80 -3.13 -3.12
C TYR A 73 -4.56 -3.15 -4.64
N PRO A 74 -5.51 -2.66 -5.45
CA PRO A 74 -5.40 -2.74 -6.90
C PRO A 74 -4.23 -1.93 -7.44
N ARG A 75 -3.67 -2.39 -8.56
CA ARG A 75 -2.71 -1.66 -9.40
C ARG A 75 -3.08 -1.83 -10.86
N ALA A 76 -2.78 -0.81 -11.67
CA ALA A 76 -2.99 -0.87 -13.12
C ALA A 76 -1.84 -0.20 -13.86
N ILE A 77 -1.40 -0.82 -14.96
CA ILE A 77 -0.42 -0.27 -15.89
C ILE A 77 -0.90 -0.44 -17.32
N ARG A 78 -0.49 0.47 -18.20
CA ARG A 78 -0.61 0.33 -19.65
C ARG A 78 0.75 -0.03 -20.23
N LEU A 79 0.85 -1.12 -20.96
CA LEU A 79 2.09 -1.56 -21.58
C LEU A 79 2.52 -0.58 -22.67
N ALA A 80 3.78 -0.18 -22.62
CA ALA A 80 4.39 0.76 -23.54
C ALA A 80 5.72 0.27 -24.14
N HIS A 81 6.30 -0.78 -23.57
CA HIS A 81 7.61 -1.31 -23.94
C HIS A 81 7.58 -2.82 -24.24
N SER A 82 6.40 -3.40 -24.38
CA SER A 82 6.16 -4.84 -24.59
C SER A 82 5.86 -5.21 -26.06
N GLY A 83 6.37 -4.44 -27.03
CA GLY A 83 6.26 -4.72 -28.47
C GLY A 83 4.81 -4.76 -28.93
N SER A 84 4.35 -5.88 -29.52
CA SER A 84 2.98 -6.05 -30.02
C SER A 84 1.91 -6.03 -28.92
N ALA A 85 2.28 -6.10 -27.66
CA ALA A 85 1.36 -5.98 -26.53
C ALA A 85 1.19 -4.54 -26.06
N ASN A 86 1.89 -3.56 -26.64
CA ASN A 86 1.73 -2.16 -26.28
C ASN A 86 0.27 -1.71 -26.40
N GLY A 87 -0.17 -0.89 -25.45
CA GLY A 87 -1.55 -0.44 -25.33
C GLY A 87 -2.46 -1.35 -24.51
N ARG A 88 -2.11 -2.64 -24.29
CA ARG A 88 -2.86 -3.50 -23.36
C ARG A 88 -2.75 -2.94 -21.94
N VAL A 89 -3.79 -3.17 -21.15
CA VAL A 89 -3.81 -2.80 -19.73
C VAL A 89 -3.69 -4.07 -18.89
N LEU A 90 -2.77 -4.05 -17.93
CA LEU A 90 -2.71 -5.06 -16.89
C LEU A 90 -3.18 -4.47 -15.58
N ALA A 91 -4.02 -5.23 -14.86
CA ALA A 91 -4.48 -4.91 -13.52
C ALA A 91 -4.09 -6.05 -12.57
N GLY A 92 -3.50 -5.69 -11.43
CA GLY A 92 -3.15 -6.62 -10.37
C GLY A 92 -3.97 -6.35 -9.11
N VAL A 93 -4.37 -7.40 -8.39
CA VAL A 93 -4.96 -7.32 -7.05
C VAL A 93 -4.36 -8.40 -6.16
N VAL A 94 -4.29 -8.13 -4.87
CA VAL A 94 -4.03 -9.15 -3.85
C VAL A 94 -5.35 -9.88 -3.56
N THR A 95 -5.29 -11.20 -3.57
CA THR A 95 -6.42 -12.08 -3.26
C THR A 95 -5.92 -13.35 -2.55
N PHE A 96 -6.79 -14.32 -2.34
CA PHE A 96 -6.45 -15.54 -1.59
C PHE A 96 -6.93 -16.78 -2.34
N ASP A 97 -6.13 -17.84 -2.26
CA ASP A 97 -6.49 -19.21 -2.59
C ASP A 97 -6.39 -20.03 -1.30
N GLY A 98 -7.53 -20.28 -0.68
CA GLY A 98 -7.59 -20.75 0.71
C GLY A 98 -6.89 -19.77 1.65
N ASN A 99 -5.86 -20.22 2.35
CA ASN A 99 -5.03 -19.41 3.25
C ASN A 99 -3.77 -18.84 2.57
N ASN A 100 -3.60 -19.02 1.25
CA ASN A 100 -2.44 -18.53 0.52
C ASN A 100 -2.74 -17.17 -0.08
N GLY A 101 -1.95 -16.16 0.27
CA GLY A 101 -1.98 -14.86 -0.40
C GLY A 101 -1.42 -14.97 -1.82
N ILE A 102 -2.14 -14.50 -2.81
CA ILE A 102 -1.70 -14.48 -4.21
C ILE A 102 -1.92 -13.12 -4.87
N GLY A 103 -1.08 -12.77 -5.85
CA GLY A 103 -1.27 -11.64 -6.74
C GLY A 103 -2.00 -12.09 -8.01
N ALA A 104 -3.29 -11.79 -8.18
CA ALA A 104 -4.02 -12.11 -9.39
C ALA A 104 -3.80 -11.03 -10.46
N ILE A 105 -3.44 -11.45 -11.69
CA ILE A 105 -3.14 -10.55 -12.81
C ILE A 105 -4.23 -10.68 -13.87
N HIS A 106 -4.81 -9.55 -14.24
CA HIS A 106 -5.88 -9.42 -15.23
C HIS A 106 -5.39 -8.60 -16.42
N GLU A 107 -5.81 -8.96 -17.61
CA GLU A 107 -5.49 -8.26 -18.86
C GLU A 107 -6.76 -7.70 -19.50
N SER A 108 -6.62 -6.48 -20.03
CA SER A 108 -7.58 -5.88 -20.96
C SER A 108 -6.88 -5.60 -22.29
N THR A 109 -7.52 -5.97 -23.39
CA THR A 109 -7.07 -5.66 -24.76
C THR A 109 -7.93 -4.59 -25.45
N ASP A 110 -8.91 -4.04 -24.74
CA ASP A 110 -9.91 -3.06 -25.19
C ASP A 110 -9.86 -1.76 -24.35
N SER A 111 -8.65 -1.36 -23.97
CA SER A 111 -8.38 -0.11 -23.22
C SER A 111 -9.04 -0.02 -21.84
N GLY A 112 -9.33 -1.16 -21.20
CA GLY A 112 -9.91 -1.22 -19.86
C GLY A 112 -11.44 -1.33 -19.86
N ALA A 113 -12.07 -1.65 -21.00
CA ALA A 113 -13.51 -1.88 -21.08
C ALA A 113 -13.90 -3.24 -20.49
N THR A 114 -13.06 -4.27 -20.68
CA THR A 114 -13.22 -5.59 -20.08
C THR A 114 -11.88 -6.12 -19.55
N PHE A 115 -11.93 -7.01 -18.58
CA PHE A 115 -10.75 -7.67 -18.02
C PHE A 115 -10.96 -9.18 -17.92
N ARG A 116 -9.87 -9.95 -18.13
CA ARG A 116 -9.82 -11.39 -17.84
C ARG A 116 -8.57 -11.71 -17.06
N GLN A 117 -8.62 -12.64 -16.14
CA GLN A 117 -7.44 -13.12 -15.44
C GLN A 117 -6.55 -13.89 -16.42
N VAL A 118 -5.25 -13.58 -16.44
CA VAL A 118 -4.26 -14.20 -17.34
C VAL A 118 -3.13 -14.89 -16.61
N GLY A 119 -2.94 -14.60 -15.32
CA GLY A 119 -1.89 -15.19 -14.51
C GLY A 119 -2.10 -14.92 -13.02
N ALA A 120 -1.20 -15.48 -12.23
CA ALA A 120 -1.13 -15.23 -10.79
C ALA A 120 0.31 -15.35 -10.30
N VAL A 121 0.65 -14.60 -9.25
CA VAL A 121 1.89 -14.74 -8.47
C VAL A 121 1.55 -15.44 -7.17
N ALA A 122 2.13 -16.62 -6.95
CA ALA A 122 2.03 -17.36 -5.69
C ALA A 122 3.42 -17.37 -5.03
N ASP A 123 3.58 -16.59 -3.98
CA ASP A 123 4.84 -16.50 -3.25
C ASP A 123 4.84 -17.49 -2.08
N PRO A 124 5.87 -18.36 -1.94
CA PRO A 124 5.96 -19.28 -0.80
C PRO A 124 5.92 -18.59 0.58
N GLU A 125 6.47 -17.38 0.68
CA GLU A 125 6.46 -16.58 1.93
C GLU A 125 5.08 -15.96 2.24
N SER A 126 4.09 -16.16 1.38
CA SER A 126 2.69 -15.75 1.62
C SER A 126 1.75 -16.94 1.73
N ALA A 127 2.29 -18.18 1.69
CA ALA A 127 1.52 -19.40 1.83
C ALA A 127 1.10 -19.66 3.28
N ALA A 128 0.16 -20.59 3.47
CA ALA A 128 -0.26 -21.10 4.79
C ALA A 128 -0.65 -19.99 5.81
N GLY A 129 -1.17 -18.87 5.35
CA GLY A 129 -1.60 -17.76 6.21
C GLY A 129 -0.48 -16.85 6.68
N GLN A 130 0.71 -16.91 6.08
CA GLN A 130 1.83 -16.02 6.43
C GLN A 130 1.61 -14.56 6.01
N GLY A 131 0.61 -14.29 5.18
CA GLY A 131 0.17 -12.96 4.81
C GLY A 131 0.83 -12.38 3.56
N LEU A 132 0.03 -11.67 2.78
CA LEU A 132 0.42 -10.93 1.58
C LEU A 132 -0.32 -9.60 1.54
N CYS A 133 0.41 -8.50 1.31
CA CYS A 133 -0.18 -7.17 1.18
C CYS A 133 0.52 -6.33 0.11
N CYS A 134 -0.22 -5.31 -0.33
CA CYS A 134 0.37 -4.07 -0.81
C CYS A 134 1.23 -4.26 -2.06
N ALA A 135 0.71 -5.04 -3.03
CA ALA A 135 1.44 -5.35 -4.25
C ALA A 135 1.54 -4.15 -5.20
N THR A 136 2.65 -4.05 -5.93
CA THR A 136 2.80 -3.17 -7.09
C THR A 136 2.97 -3.97 -8.37
N LEU A 137 2.70 -3.33 -9.51
CA LEU A 137 2.90 -3.87 -10.86
C LEU A 137 3.64 -2.81 -11.68
N PHE A 138 4.74 -3.18 -12.33
CA PHE A 138 5.61 -2.25 -13.02
C PHE A 138 6.15 -2.85 -14.33
N GLU A 139 6.15 -2.09 -15.42
CA GLU A 139 6.81 -2.43 -16.66
C GLU A 139 8.14 -1.68 -16.74
N LEU A 140 9.25 -2.36 -16.99
CA LEU A 140 10.54 -1.71 -17.18
C LEU A 140 10.52 -0.83 -18.44
N PRO A 141 10.73 0.49 -18.31
CA PRO A 141 10.72 1.40 -19.46
C PRO A 141 12.02 1.32 -20.28
N ARG A 142 13.03 0.67 -19.76
CA ARG A 142 14.35 0.46 -20.35
C ARG A 142 15.00 -0.78 -19.79
N GLN A 143 16.10 -1.20 -20.38
CA GLN A 143 16.90 -2.31 -19.85
C GLN A 143 17.46 -1.98 -18.46
N VAL A 144 17.41 -2.95 -17.53
CA VAL A 144 18.05 -2.94 -16.21
C VAL A 144 18.78 -4.27 -16.04
N GLY A 145 20.12 -4.24 -16.00
CA GLY A 145 20.94 -5.44 -16.00
C GLY A 145 20.63 -6.33 -17.22
N ALA A 146 20.30 -7.59 -16.98
CA ALA A 146 19.91 -8.55 -18.01
C ALA A 146 18.39 -8.48 -18.38
N MET A 147 17.59 -7.66 -17.69
CA MET A 147 16.17 -7.53 -17.97
C MET A 147 15.93 -6.47 -19.04
N PRO A 148 15.39 -6.82 -20.24
CA PRO A 148 15.08 -5.85 -21.28
C PRO A 148 13.92 -4.93 -20.90
N ALA A 149 13.75 -3.82 -21.64
CA ALA A 149 12.52 -3.05 -21.61
C ALA A 149 11.31 -3.97 -21.88
N GLY A 150 10.17 -3.69 -21.22
CA GLY A 150 8.98 -4.53 -21.31
C GLY A 150 8.94 -5.71 -20.33
N THR A 151 10.05 -6.03 -19.63
CA THR A 151 9.99 -6.98 -18.51
C THR A 151 9.03 -6.45 -17.46
N LEU A 152 8.10 -7.29 -17.02
CA LEU A 152 7.17 -6.94 -15.95
C LEU A 152 7.75 -7.34 -14.60
N LEU A 153 7.59 -6.45 -13.62
CA LEU A 153 7.89 -6.71 -12.23
C LEU A 153 6.59 -6.64 -11.42
N TRP A 154 6.43 -7.60 -10.52
CA TRP A 154 5.43 -7.58 -9.47
C TRP A 154 6.17 -7.68 -8.14
N ALA A 155 5.83 -6.82 -7.18
CA ALA A 155 6.39 -6.91 -5.85
C ALA A 155 5.31 -6.72 -4.79
N ALA A 156 5.48 -7.37 -3.64
CA ALA A 156 4.57 -7.27 -2.52
C ALA A 156 5.29 -7.42 -1.19
N SER A 157 4.62 -6.98 -0.13
CA SER A 157 4.97 -7.28 1.26
C SER A 157 4.51 -8.69 1.61
N ALA A 158 5.41 -9.58 2.00
CA ALA A 158 5.13 -10.95 2.39
C ALA A 158 5.58 -11.22 3.82
N GLY A 159 4.96 -12.20 4.51
CA GLY A 159 5.34 -12.64 5.85
C GLY A 159 4.78 -11.77 6.98
N GLN A 160 3.74 -10.97 6.75
CA GLN A 160 3.22 -10.03 7.76
C GLN A 160 2.49 -10.71 8.92
N ASP A 161 1.93 -11.89 8.69
CA ASP A 161 1.11 -12.63 9.66
C ASP A 161 1.87 -13.82 10.29
N GLU A 162 3.17 -13.95 10.01
CA GLU A 162 4.01 -14.97 10.63
C GLU A 162 4.12 -14.77 12.15
N SER A 163 4.13 -15.86 12.90
CA SER A 163 4.29 -15.84 14.37
C SER A 163 5.63 -15.24 14.82
N ASN A 164 6.68 -15.45 14.03
CA ASN A 164 8.00 -14.80 14.20
C ASN A 164 8.29 -13.92 12.99
N ARG A 165 7.47 -12.89 12.82
CA ARG A 165 7.43 -12.02 11.67
C ARG A 165 8.81 -11.55 11.19
N ARG A 166 9.11 -11.84 9.90
CA ARG A 166 10.29 -11.38 9.16
C ARG A 166 9.84 -11.00 7.77
N MET A 167 9.24 -9.82 7.66
CA MET A 167 8.70 -9.36 6.38
C MET A 167 9.78 -9.15 5.34
N ALA A 168 9.42 -9.43 4.09
CA ALA A 168 10.25 -9.16 2.93
C ALA A 168 9.42 -8.47 1.83
N LEU A 169 10.08 -7.57 1.08
CA LEU A 169 9.53 -6.99 -0.14
C LEU A 169 10.01 -7.85 -1.31
N ARG A 170 9.19 -8.82 -1.69
CA ARG A 170 9.54 -9.88 -2.63
C ARG A 170 9.16 -9.49 -4.06
N ILE A 171 10.09 -9.70 -4.99
CA ILE A 171 9.99 -9.27 -6.38
C ILE A 171 9.94 -10.49 -7.30
N TRP A 172 8.94 -10.50 -8.16
CA TRP A 172 8.73 -11.51 -9.20
C TRP A 172 8.76 -10.84 -10.56
N ARG A 173 9.30 -11.54 -11.57
CA ARG A 173 9.36 -11.05 -12.95
C ARG A 173 8.55 -11.93 -13.89
N SER A 174 8.02 -11.30 -14.95
CA SER A 174 7.39 -11.97 -16.08
C SER A 174 7.95 -11.43 -17.39
N ASN A 175 8.19 -12.33 -18.35
CA ASN A 175 8.59 -12.00 -19.71
C ASN A 175 7.51 -12.38 -20.75
N ASP A 176 6.33 -12.80 -20.31
CA ASP A 176 5.21 -13.26 -21.14
C ASP A 176 3.93 -12.49 -20.84
N ILE A 177 4.07 -11.22 -20.50
CA ILE A 177 2.96 -10.29 -20.27
C ILE A 177 2.05 -10.76 -19.12
N GLY A 178 2.68 -11.16 -18.01
CA GLY A 178 2.02 -11.48 -16.74
C GLY A 178 1.35 -12.87 -16.69
N ARG A 179 1.62 -13.76 -17.64
CA ARG A 179 1.06 -15.12 -17.64
C ARG A 179 1.77 -16.05 -16.69
N THR A 180 3.11 -16.00 -16.71
CA THR A 180 3.95 -16.75 -15.78
C THR A 180 4.92 -15.82 -15.06
N TRP A 181 5.27 -16.20 -13.84
CA TRP A 181 6.10 -15.40 -12.96
C TRP A 181 7.20 -16.24 -12.34
N SER A 182 8.40 -15.69 -12.26
CA SER A 182 9.54 -16.30 -11.56
C SER A 182 10.07 -15.34 -10.51
N TYR A 183 10.41 -15.87 -9.34
CA TYR A 183 11.04 -15.08 -8.28
C TYR A 183 12.36 -14.46 -8.80
N LEU A 184 12.56 -13.19 -8.51
CA LEU A 184 13.75 -12.44 -8.93
C LEU A 184 14.67 -12.15 -7.74
N SER A 185 14.16 -11.44 -6.74
CA SER A 185 14.92 -11.00 -5.57
C SER A 185 14.00 -10.43 -4.49
N SER A 186 14.56 -9.93 -3.40
CA SER A 186 13.88 -9.04 -2.45
C SER A 186 14.61 -7.71 -2.37
N CYS A 187 13.90 -6.57 -2.51
CA CYS A 187 14.56 -5.26 -2.36
C CYS A 187 14.81 -4.88 -0.90
N ALA A 188 14.09 -5.47 0.04
CA ALA A 188 14.33 -5.33 1.47
C ALA A 188 13.84 -6.59 2.21
N VAL A 189 14.55 -6.94 3.29
CA VAL A 189 14.21 -8.02 4.22
C VAL A 189 14.38 -7.46 5.64
N ALA A 190 13.37 -7.67 6.49
CA ALA A 190 13.40 -7.21 7.87
C ALA A 190 14.30 -8.10 8.74
N GLU A 191 15.23 -7.50 9.46
CA GLU A 191 16.06 -8.20 10.45
C GLU A 191 15.29 -8.50 11.75
N GLY A 192 14.26 -7.71 12.03
CA GLY A 192 13.39 -7.82 13.20
C GLY A 192 11.92 -8.01 12.84
N THR A 193 11.04 -7.76 13.80
CA THR A 193 9.58 -7.87 13.64
C THR A 193 8.92 -6.60 13.07
N GLY A 194 9.69 -5.54 12.78
CA GLY A 194 9.21 -4.33 12.13
C GLY A 194 8.67 -4.62 10.73
N GLY A 195 7.65 -3.87 10.31
CA GLY A 195 7.03 -4.02 8.99
C GLY A 195 7.86 -3.44 7.87
N LEU A 196 7.73 -4.04 6.69
CA LEU A 196 8.16 -3.49 5.40
C LEU A 196 6.95 -3.50 4.47
N TRP A 197 6.53 -2.31 3.99
CA TRP A 197 5.24 -2.15 3.36
C TRP A 197 5.32 -1.44 2.02
N GLU A 198 4.38 -1.77 1.11
CA GLU A 198 3.99 -0.94 -0.03
C GLU A 198 5.13 -0.68 -1.01
N PRO A 199 5.81 -1.72 -1.54
CA PRO A 199 6.85 -1.52 -2.53
C PRO A 199 6.29 -0.81 -3.77
N GLU A 200 7.01 0.20 -4.24
CA GLU A 200 6.72 0.94 -5.48
C GLU A 200 8.02 1.09 -6.28
N PHE A 201 7.94 1.00 -7.62
CA PHE A 201 9.10 1.09 -8.48
C PHE A 201 9.15 2.36 -9.30
N SER A 202 10.36 2.84 -9.52
CA SER A 202 10.70 3.82 -10.55
C SER A 202 12.06 3.49 -11.15
N VAL A 203 12.38 4.08 -12.31
CA VAL A 203 13.76 4.05 -12.85
C VAL A 203 14.32 5.46 -12.73
N ALA A 204 15.38 5.62 -11.95
CA ALA A 204 16.06 6.89 -11.71
C ALA A 204 16.75 7.41 -12.99
N ALA A 205 17.18 8.67 -12.97
CA ALA A 205 17.82 9.33 -14.12
C ALA A 205 19.12 8.63 -14.53
N ASP A 206 19.85 8.03 -13.60
CA ASP A 206 21.06 7.24 -13.85
C ASP A 206 20.79 5.83 -14.40
N GLY A 207 19.52 5.46 -14.52
CA GLY A 207 19.07 4.17 -15.04
C GLY A 207 18.91 3.06 -14.00
N ALA A 208 19.18 3.31 -12.73
CA ALA A 208 18.92 2.36 -11.66
C ALA A 208 17.42 2.12 -11.45
N LEU A 209 17.04 0.87 -11.24
CA LEU A 209 15.74 0.51 -10.70
C LEU A 209 15.72 0.88 -9.21
N VAL A 210 14.73 1.67 -8.80
CA VAL A 210 14.54 2.11 -7.41
C VAL A 210 13.31 1.44 -6.84
N CYS A 211 13.44 0.86 -5.65
CA CYS A 211 12.35 0.34 -4.83
C CYS A 211 12.13 1.35 -3.69
N HIS A 212 10.94 1.96 -3.67
CA HIS A 212 10.47 2.84 -2.61
C HIS A 212 9.52 2.06 -1.71
N TYR A 213 9.60 2.24 -0.40
CA TYR A 213 8.76 1.50 0.53
C TYR A 213 8.63 2.18 1.89
N ALA A 214 7.64 1.77 2.68
CA ALA A 214 7.50 2.16 4.07
C ALA A 214 8.20 1.15 4.98
N ASP A 215 8.90 1.66 6.00
CA ASP A 215 9.83 0.93 6.86
C ASP A 215 9.55 1.21 8.33
N GLU A 216 9.20 0.17 9.09
CA GLU A 216 9.00 0.16 10.53
C GLU A 216 10.15 -0.52 11.29
N THR A 217 11.26 -0.84 10.62
CA THR A 217 12.36 -1.59 11.25
C THR A 217 13.32 -0.72 12.06
N ASP A 218 13.18 0.61 11.98
CA ASP A 218 14.01 1.59 12.67
C ASP A 218 13.38 2.01 14.00
N ALA A 219 14.08 1.78 15.11
CA ALA A 219 13.60 2.12 16.44
C ALA A 219 13.40 3.64 16.66
N ALA A 220 14.03 4.51 15.85
CA ALA A 220 13.89 5.96 15.95
C ALA A 220 12.59 6.49 15.32
N HIS A 221 11.94 5.70 14.47
CA HIS A 221 10.75 6.10 13.72
C HIS A 221 9.68 5.00 13.82
N SER A 222 8.45 5.38 14.12
CA SER A 222 7.31 4.45 14.03
C SER A 222 7.14 3.91 12.62
N GLN A 223 7.33 4.77 11.63
CA GLN A 223 7.42 4.42 10.20
C GLN A 223 8.09 5.58 9.45
N LYS A 224 8.82 5.25 8.39
CA LYS A 224 9.44 6.21 7.47
C LYS A 224 9.39 5.70 6.05
N LEU A 225 9.58 6.57 5.06
CA LEU A 225 9.78 6.15 3.68
C LEU A 225 11.28 6.04 3.38
N VAL A 226 11.61 4.95 2.69
CA VAL A 226 12.98 4.55 2.34
C VAL A 226 13.05 4.26 0.85
N ALA A 227 14.20 4.43 0.26
CA ALA A 227 14.55 3.94 -1.08
C ALA A 227 15.82 3.11 -1.05
N VAL A 228 15.84 2.08 -1.90
CA VAL A 228 17.03 1.30 -2.30
C VAL A 228 17.08 1.22 -3.80
N ARG A 229 18.26 1.03 -4.40
CA ARG A 229 18.38 0.93 -5.86
C ARG A 229 19.20 -0.29 -6.29
N SER A 230 18.95 -0.72 -7.51
CA SER A 230 19.67 -1.81 -8.16
C SER A 230 19.91 -1.50 -9.64
N TYR A 231 21.06 -1.90 -10.18
CA TYR A 231 21.37 -1.79 -11.60
C TYR A 231 21.14 -3.12 -12.35
N ASP A 232 20.75 -4.17 -11.64
CA ASP A 232 20.50 -5.51 -12.21
C ASP A 232 19.16 -6.13 -11.74
N GLY A 233 18.45 -5.47 -10.81
CA GLY A 233 17.22 -5.96 -10.20
C GLY A 233 17.42 -7.03 -9.13
N VAL A 234 18.67 -7.42 -8.84
CA VAL A 234 19.00 -8.49 -7.88
C VAL A 234 19.80 -7.96 -6.71
N ASN A 235 20.83 -7.16 -6.98
CA ASN A 235 21.71 -6.59 -5.97
C ASN A 235 21.23 -5.18 -5.59
N TRP A 236 20.67 -5.04 -4.39
CA TRP A 236 20.11 -3.81 -3.87
C TRP A 236 21.07 -3.08 -2.94
N GLN A 237 21.21 -1.76 -3.11
CA GLN A 237 22.19 -0.96 -2.39
C GLN A 237 21.74 0.48 -2.13
N GLY A 238 22.49 1.21 -1.31
CA GLY A 238 22.31 2.63 -1.08
C GLY A 238 21.04 3.00 -0.32
N ARG A 239 20.57 2.11 0.59
CA ARG A 239 19.39 2.37 1.43
C ARG A 239 19.50 3.73 2.11
N HIS A 240 18.48 4.60 1.93
CA HIS A 240 18.41 5.91 2.57
C HIS A 240 16.95 6.32 2.80
N ASN A 241 16.75 7.24 3.74
CA ASN A 241 15.43 7.80 4.04
C ASN A 241 15.03 8.81 2.98
N THR A 242 13.79 8.70 2.48
CA THR A 242 13.21 9.69 1.55
C THR A 242 12.22 10.62 2.26
N VAL A 243 11.48 10.11 3.25
CA VAL A 243 10.65 10.91 4.17
C VAL A 243 10.77 10.30 5.56
N ALA A 244 11.31 11.07 6.52
CA ALA A 244 11.49 10.62 7.90
C ALA A 244 11.22 11.80 8.84
N SER A 245 10.08 11.78 9.51
CA SER A 245 9.71 12.85 10.45
C SER A 245 10.67 12.89 11.64
N SER A 246 10.99 14.09 12.13
CA SER A 246 11.68 14.26 13.40
C SER A 246 10.83 13.85 14.61
N ARG A 247 9.53 13.62 14.42
CA ARG A 247 8.61 13.12 15.42
C ARG A 247 8.44 11.62 15.27
N ALA A 248 8.97 10.84 16.20
CA ALA A 248 8.95 9.39 16.17
C ALA A 248 7.57 8.74 15.94
N PRO A 249 6.43 9.27 16.44
CA PRO A 249 5.11 8.70 16.20
C PRO A 249 4.56 8.92 14.78
N ASP A 250 5.10 9.85 14.01
CA ASP A 250 4.63 10.09 12.64
C ASP A 250 4.96 8.89 11.74
N ARG A 251 4.04 8.58 10.82
CA ARG A 251 4.10 7.37 10.01
C ARG A 251 3.91 7.70 8.52
N PRO A 252 4.93 8.22 7.83
CA PRO A 252 4.91 8.32 6.37
C PRO A 252 4.79 6.94 5.73
N GLY A 253 3.85 6.75 4.81
CA GLY A 253 3.55 5.47 4.16
C GLY A 253 2.96 5.62 2.77
N MET A 254 2.69 4.51 2.06
CA MET A 254 2.00 4.46 0.79
C MET A 254 2.68 5.26 -0.34
N PRO A 255 4.00 5.12 -0.59
CA PRO A 255 4.66 5.88 -1.63
C PRO A 255 4.17 5.45 -3.02
N VAL A 256 3.82 6.41 -3.88
CA VAL A 256 3.55 6.20 -5.31
C VAL A 256 4.37 7.21 -6.11
N VAL A 257 5.24 6.73 -7.00
CA VAL A 257 6.19 7.57 -7.74
C VAL A 257 5.88 7.57 -9.23
N ARG A 258 5.86 8.75 -9.84
CA ARG A 258 5.71 8.90 -11.30
C ARG A 258 6.75 9.89 -11.84
N LYS A 259 7.41 9.50 -12.93
CA LYS A 259 8.25 10.43 -13.70
C LYS A 259 7.36 11.27 -14.61
N LEU A 260 7.50 12.58 -14.51
CA LEU A 260 6.78 13.53 -15.36
C LEU A 260 7.56 13.77 -16.66
N PRO A 261 6.90 14.24 -17.75
CA PRO A 261 7.57 14.48 -19.03
C PRO A 261 8.69 15.52 -18.99
N ASN A 262 8.62 16.46 -18.06
CA ASN A 262 9.70 17.45 -17.83
C ASN A 262 10.95 16.85 -17.15
N GLY A 263 10.95 15.52 -16.89
CA GLY A 263 12.04 14.82 -16.24
C GLY A 263 11.95 14.76 -14.71
N THR A 264 11.10 15.58 -14.09
CA THR A 264 10.90 15.58 -12.63
C THR A 264 10.18 14.30 -12.18
N TYR A 265 10.55 13.78 -11.04
CA TYR A 265 9.83 12.69 -10.37
C TYR A 265 8.91 13.27 -9.30
N PHE A 266 7.71 12.79 -9.25
CA PHE A 266 6.68 13.18 -8.29
C PHE A 266 6.32 11.98 -7.43
N MET A 267 6.43 12.10 -6.11
CA MET A 267 6.05 11.07 -5.14
C MET A 267 4.90 11.57 -4.29
N SER A 268 3.76 10.88 -4.30
CA SER A 268 2.70 11.04 -3.30
C SER A 268 2.82 9.99 -2.22
N TYR A 269 2.40 10.33 -1.02
CA TYR A 269 2.40 9.46 0.16
C TYR A 269 1.44 10.01 1.20
N GLU A 270 1.15 9.24 2.23
CA GLU A 270 0.41 9.70 3.41
C GLU A 270 1.34 9.89 4.59
N ILE A 271 0.92 10.68 5.58
CA ILE A 271 1.54 10.74 6.90
C ILE A 271 0.46 10.47 7.93
N CYS A 272 0.58 9.32 8.61
CA CYS A 272 -0.32 8.94 9.70
C CYS A 272 0.35 9.19 11.06
N ASN A 273 -0.46 9.63 12.02
CA ASN A 273 -0.06 9.72 13.43
C ASN A 273 -1.34 9.66 14.27
N PRO A 274 -1.74 8.48 14.77
CA PRO A 274 -2.93 8.32 15.57
C PRO A 274 -2.94 9.28 16.78
N GLY A 275 -3.91 10.20 16.84
CA GLY A 275 -3.99 11.26 17.84
C GLY A 275 -3.08 12.45 17.60
N GLY A 276 -2.30 12.47 16.51
CA GLY A 276 -1.44 13.57 16.10
C GLY A 276 -2.06 14.47 15.02
N GLN A 277 -1.25 15.42 14.53
CA GLN A 277 -1.74 16.45 13.61
C GLN A 277 -1.98 15.94 12.17
N TYR A 278 -1.30 14.86 11.72
CA TYR A 278 -1.34 14.46 10.31
C TYR A 278 -2.48 13.51 9.96
N GLN A 279 -2.88 12.60 10.84
CA GLN A 279 -4.03 11.70 10.66
C GLN A 279 -4.14 11.07 9.26
N CYS A 280 -3.06 10.56 8.68
CA CYS A 280 -2.94 10.01 7.32
C CYS A 280 -3.20 11.04 6.19
N VAL A 281 -2.86 12.30 6.39
CA VAL A 281 -3.00 13.34 5.37
C VAL A 281 -2.05 13.06 4.21
N VAL A 282 -2.56 13.21 2.99
CA VAL A 282 -1.79 13.04 1.76
C VAL A 282 -0.80 14.19 1.57
N HIS A 283 0.44 13.83 1.27
CA HIS A 283 1.54 14.74 0.96
C HIS A 283 2.20 14.36 -0.37
N TYR A 284 3.01 15.26 -0.91
CA TYR A 284 3.85 14.98 -2.05
C TYR A 284 5.22 15.65 -1.93
N ARG A 285 6.18 15.10 -2.66
CA ARG A 285 7.53 15.64 -2.89
C ARG A 285 7.92 15.46 -4.34
N THR A 286 8.93 16.21 -4.78
CA THR A 286 9.52 16.09 -6.11
C THR A 286 11.01 15.82 -6.02
N SER A 287 11.56 15.16 -7.03
CA SER A 287 12.98 14.91 -7.20
C SER A 287 13.38 15.17 -8.66
N ALA A 288 14.56 15.71 -8.86
CA ALA A 288 15.10 15.95 -10.20
C ALA A 288 15.61 14.67 -10.87
N ASP A 289 16.00 13.65 -10.09
CA ASP A 289 16.67 12.44 -10.57
C ASP A 289 15.97 11.14 -10.18
N GLY A 290 14.92 11.18 -9.31
CA GLY A 290 14.19 10.02 -8.82
C GLY A 290 14.92 9.21 -7.75
N TRP A 291 16.08 9.67 -7.31
CA TRP A 291 16.88 9.08 -6.26
C TRP A 291 17.07 10.02 -5.06
N ASN A 292 17.46 11.27 -5.30
CA ASN A 292 17.64 12.26 -4.27
C ASN A 292 16.33 13.05 -4.06
N TRP A 293 15.76 12.96 -2.87
CA TRP A 293 14.50 13.61 -2.50
C TRP A 293 14.71 14.81 -1.57
N GLY A 294 15.98 15.23 -1.34
CA GLY A 294 16.36 16.30 -0.40
C GLY A 294 16.30 15.85 1.06
N ASP A 295 16.22 16.80 1.98
CA ASP A 295 16.17 16.52 3.42
C ASP A 295 14.95 15.65 3.77
N PRO A 296 15.11 14.42 4.31
CA PRO A 296 14.00 13.56 4.66
C PRO A 296 13.12 14.11 5.80
N ALA A 297 13.62 15.03 6.64
CA ALA A 297 12.83 15.68 7.68
C ALA A 297 11.84 16.72 7.12
N HIS A 298 12.05 17.19 5.89
CA HIS A 298 11.06 17.99 5.19
C HIS A 298 9.91 17.11 4.72
N LEU A 299 8.74 17.25 5.33
CA LEU A 299 7.61 16.35 5.15
C LEU A 299 6.82 16.56 3.84
N GLY A 300 7.29 17.43 2.95
CA GLY A 300 6.65 17.71 1.66
C GLY A 300 5.49 18.70 1.75
N PHE A 301 4.64 18.69 0.72
CA PHE A 301 3.52 19.62 0.56
C PHE A 301 2.22 18.85 0.54
N ARG A 302 1.15 19.47 1.04
CA ARG A 302 -0.22 18.92 1.00
C ARG A 302 -0.90 19.38 -0.29
N PRO A 303 -1.40 18.46 -1.16
CA PRO A 303 -2.27 18.83 -2.28
C PRO A 303 -3.59 19.38 -1.77
N GLU A 304 -3.92 20.63 -2.09
CA GLU A 304 -5.16 21.29 -1.64
C GLU A 304 -5.87 22.00 -2.79
N THR A 305 -7.19 21.99 -2.77
CA THR A 305 -8.01 22.85 -3.61
C THR A 305 -7.98 24.31 -3.09
N ALA A 306 -8.41 25.27 -3.90
CA ALA A 306 -8.46 26.67 -3.49
C ALA A 306 -9.36 26.91 -2.26
N ASP A 307 -10.42 26.11 -2.08
CA ASP A 307 -11.28 26.11 -0.90
C ASP A 307 -10.74 25.27 0.27
N GLY A 308 -9.56 24.66 0.11
CA GLY A 308 -8.83 23.95 1.17
C GLY A 308 -9.22 22.50 1.37
N ARG A 309 -9.92 21.87 0.41
CA ARG A 309 -10.17 20.42 0.47
C ARG A 309 -8.91 19.63 0.15
N TYR A 310 -8.71 18.51 0.82
CA TYR A 310 -7.54 17.65 0.69
C TYR A 310 -7.90 16.18 0.93
N PHE A 311 -7.03 15.28 0.47
CA PHE A 311 -7.22 13.85 0.70
C PHE A 311 -6.55 13.36 1.98
N ARG A 312 -7.18 12.34 2.54
CA ARG A 312 -6.71 11.50 3.63
C ARG A 312 -6.63 10.04 3.18
N ALA A 313 -5.54 9.37 3.56
CA ALA A 313 -5.23 7.95 3.43
C ALA A 313 -5.09 7.42 1.99
N ALA A 314 -4.18 6.49 1.84
CA ALA A 314 -3.95 5.61 0.70
C ALA A 314 -3.93 6.30 -0.68
N PRO A 315 -3.08 7.33 -0.90
CA PRO A 315 -3.06 8.07 -2.15
C PRO A 315 -2.52 7.25 -3.31
N THR A 316 -3.04 7.55 -4.52
CA THR A 316 -2.39 7.19 -5.78
C THR A 316 -2.35 8.38 -6.72
N ILE A 317 -1.37 8.37 -7.63
CA ILE A 317 -1.20 9.41 -8.65
C ILE A 317 -1.02 8.80 -10.04
N ALA A 318 -1.44 9.57 -11.04
CA ALA A 318 -1.10 9.34 -12.45
C ALA A 318 -0.81 10.67 -13.13
N TRP A 319 -0.09 10.61 -14.24
CA TRP A 319 0.06 11.74 -15.14
C TRP A 319 -0.70 11.48 -16.44
N ALA A 320 -1.41 12.50 -16.92
CA ALA A 320 -2.14 12.48 -18.18
C ALA A 320 -1.66 13.62 -19.10
N PRO A 321 -1.50 13.42 -20.40
CA PRO A 321 -1.34 14.52 -21.33
C PRO A 321 -2.61 15.38 -21.34
N THR A 322 -2.50 16.65 -21.74
CA THR A 322 -3.65 17.52 -21.95
C THR A 322 -4.09 17.43 -23.40
N PRO A 323 -5.35 17.07 -23.71
CA PRO A 323 -5.86 17.11 -25.07
C PRO A 323 -5.67 18.49 -25.71
N GLY A 324 -5.16 18.53 -26.93
CA GLY A 324 -4.87 19.80 -27.63
C GLY A 324 -3.53 20.45 -27.29
N GLY A 325 -2.71 19.82 -26.45
CA GLY A 325 -1.35 20.26 -26.13
C GLY A 325 -1.24 21.08 -24.83
N GLY A 326 -0.15 20.92 -24.18
CA GLY A 326 0.26 21.54 -22.93
C GLY A 326 1.42 20.75 -22.40
N SER A 327 2.64 21.37 -22.35
CA SER A 327 3.89 20.65 -22.02
C SER A 327 3.89 19.99 -20.65
N ASN A 328 3.11 20.51 -19.69
CA ASN A 328 3.03 19.97 -18.34
C ASN A 328 2.06 18.78 -18.23
N GLY A 329 1.08 18.65 -19.13
CA GLY A 329 -0.01 17.73 -18.93
C GLY A 329 -0.76 18.00 -17.62
N ARG A 330 -1.21 16.95 -16.96
CA ARG A 330 -1.98 17.06 -15.72
C ARG A 330 -1.67 15.89 -14.79
N ILE A 331 -1.40 16.18 -13.52
CA ILE A 331 -1.31 15.17 -12.46
C ILE A 331 -2.73 14.91 -11.98
N LEU A 332 -3.10 13.65 -11.84
CA LEU A 332 -4.33 13.17 -11.23
C LEU A 332 -3.96 12.55 -9.89
N LEU A 333 -4.70 12.88 -8.83
CA LEU A 333 -4.48 12.36 -7.48
C LEU A 333 -5.81 11.95 -6.87
N ILE A 334 -5.85 10.77 -6.28
CA ILE A 334 -6.97 10.29 -5.47
C ILE A 334 -6.44 9.74 -4.15
N GLY A 335 -7.19 9.94 -3.10
CA GLY A 335 -6.99 9.30 -1.78
C GLY A 335 -8.28 8.69 -1.32
N GLN A 336 -8.26 8.04 -0.19
CA GLN A 336 -9.40 7.27 0.32
C GLN A 336 -10.59 8.17 0.69
N ARG A 337 -10.34 9.26 1.42
CA ARG A 337 -11.36 10.23 1.86
C ARG A 337 -10.98 11.64 1.48
N LEU A 338 -11.91 12.38 0.90
CA LEU A 338 -11.79 13.82 0.71
C LEU A 338 -12.33 14.54 1.94
N LEU A 339 -11.55 15.48 2.48
CA LEU A 339 -11.90 16.29 3.66
C LEU A 339 -11.98 17.76 3.31
N ASN A 340 -12.80 18.49 4.05
CA ASN A 340 -12.79 19.95 4.10
C ASN A 340 -11.57 20.45 4.86
N ARG A 341 -11.30 21.76 4.78
CA ARG A 341 -10.20 22.43 5.49
C ARG A 341 -10.21 22.17 7.01
N ASP A 342 -11.38 22.04 7.60
CA ASP A 342 -11.60 21.76 9.03
C ASP A 342 -11.46 20.28 9.43
N GLY A 343 -11.16 19.39 8.45
CA GLY A 343 -11.00 17.95 8.67
C GLY A 343 -12.31 17.16 8.66
N THR A 344 -13.46 17.80 8.43
CA THR A 344 -14.74 17.10 8.26
C THR A 344 -14.83 16.46 6.86
N PRO A 345 -15.62 15.38 6.68
CA PRO A 345 -15.83 14.79 5.36
C PRO A 345 -16.38 15.81 4.36
N ALA A 346 -15.72 15.96 3.21
CA ALA A 346 -16.16 16.85 2.15
C ALA A 346 -17.28 16.23 1.30
N ALA A 347 -18.16 17.06 0.80
CA ALA A 347 -19.09 16.66 -0.26
C ALA A 347 -18.27 16.17 -1.48
N GLY A 348 -18.57 14.95 -1.98
CA GLY A 348 -17.80 14.33 -3.05
C GLY A 348 -16.69 13.39 -2.58
N SER A 349 -16.51 13.15 -1.28
CA SER A 349 -15.67 12.07 -0.78
C SER A 349 -16.05 10.74 -1.45
N GLY A 350 -15.04 9.95 -1.90
CA GLY A 350 -15.23 8.70 -2.64
C GLY A 350 -15.69 8.82 -4.09
N ARG A 351 -15.85 10.04 -4.62
CA ARG A 351 -16.23 10.30 -6.03
C ARG A 351 -15.50 11.48 -6.67
N THR A 352 -14.33 11.83 -6.13
CA THR A 352 -13.54 12.99 -6.58
C THR A 352 -12.10 12.57 -6.86
N ILE A 353 -11.54 13.09 -7.93
CA ILE A 353 -10.11 13.12 -8.25
C ILE A 353 -9.66 14.57 -8.15
N LEU A 354 -8.52 14.85 -7.52
CA LEU A 354 -7.86 16.15 -7.61
C LEU A 354 -6.91 16.17 -8.81
N THR A 355 -6.84 17.30 -9.51
CA THR A 355 -5.99 17.49 -10.69
C THR A 355 -5.13 18.74 -10.56
N ASN A 356 -3.92 18.69 -11.12
CA ASN A 356 -3.00 19.83 -11.14
C ASN A 356 -2.22 19.89 -12.47
N THR A 357 -2.22 21.05 -13.13
CA THR A 357 -1.51 21.31 -14.42
C THR A 357 -0.19 22.07 -14.22
N GLN A 358 0.22 22.30 -12.99
CA GLN A 358 1.43 23.07 -12.63
C GLN A 358 2.48 22.20 -11.92
N ASN A 359 2.54 20.91 -12.27
CA ASN A 359 3.49 19.94 -11.69
C ASN A 359 3.45 19.88 -10.16
N GLY A 360 2.25 20.04 -9.57
CA GLY A 360 1.99 20.01 -8.12
C GLY A 360 1.94 21.39 -7.47
N SER A 361 2.41 22.45 -8.11
CA SER A 361 2.38 23.81 -7.55
C SER A 361 0.98 24.42 -7.58
N GLY A 362 0.72 25.34 -6.64
CA GLY A 362 -0.55 26.05 -6.57
C GLY A 362 -1.75 25.17 -6.19
N PRO A 363 -2.97 25.74 -6.30
CA PRO A 363 -4.19 25.01 -5.93
C PRO A 363 -4.51 23.90 -6.93
N TRP A 364 -5.09 22.81 -6.40
CA TRP A 364 -5.61 21.69 -7.18
C TRP A 364 -7.08 21.93 -7.53
N SER A 365 -7.51 21.39 -8.67
CA SER A 365 -8.91 21.38 -9.09
C SER A 365 -9.54 20.01 -8.83
N ALA A 366 -10.85 19.97 -8.68
CA ALA A 366 -11.59 18.74 -8.47
C ALA A 366 -12.35 18.32 -9.74
N MET A 367 -12.35 17.01 -10.05
CA MET A 367 -13.15 16.41 -11.11
C MET A 367 -13.84 15.14 -10.61
N PRO A 368 -14.94 14.68 -11.26
CA PRO A 368 -15.57 13.41 -10.90
C PRO A 368 -14.64 12.22 -11.11
N SER A 369 -14.71 11.24 -10.20
CA SER A 369 -14.06 9.94 -10.39
C SER A 369 -14.97 8.97 -11.16
N PRO A 370 -14.41 8.07 -12.01
CA PRO A 370 -15.19 7.08 -12.75
C PRO A 370 -15.92 6.06 -11.87
N VAL A 371 -15.29 5.65 -10.78
CA VAL A 371 -15.90 4.77 -9.77
C VAL A 371 -16.30 5.62 -8.58
N THR A 372 -17.53 5.48 -8.12
CA THR A 372 -18.01 6.08 -6.86
C THR A 372 -17.99 5.02 -5.78
N VAL A 373 -17.32 5.32 -4.66
CA VAL A 373 -17.38 4.56 -3.41
C VAL A 373 -18.10 5.43 -2.38
N PRO A 374 -19.38 5.19 -2.06
CA PRO A 374 -20.13 6.04 -1.15
C PRO A 374 -19.56 6.02 0.26
N ASN A 375 -19.40 7.21 0.84
CA ASN A 375 -19.00 7.39 2.24
C ASN A 375 -17.81 6.52 2.70
N PRO A 376 -16.67 6.57 1.99
CA PRO A 376 -15.55 5.73 2.35
C PRO A 376 -15.02 6.08 3.73
N GLU A 377 -14.75 5.05 4.53
CA GLU A 377 -14.06 5.16 5.79
C GLU A 377 -12.58 4.78 5.63
N VAL A 378 -11.72 5.23 6.56
CA VAL A 378 -10.31 4.85 6.55
C VAL A 378 -10.18 3.41 7.05
N ASN A 379 -10.05 2.49 6.11
CA ASN A 379 -9.89 1.05 6.33
C ASN A 379 -9.12 0.42 5.16
N TYR A 380 -8.89 -0.89 5.20
CA TYR A 380 -8.11 -1.62 4.19
C TYR A 380 -8.86 -1.89 2.86
N CYS A 381 -10.10 -1.42 2.71
CA CYS A 381 -10.93 -1.72 1.55
C CYS A 381 -11.45 -0.46 0.85
N GLN A 382 -12.38 0.26 1.44
CA GLN A 382 -13.16 1.31 0.78
C GLN A 382 -12.27 2.37 0.13
N ASN A 383 -12.23 2.39 -1.22
CA ASN A 383 -11.39 3.31 -2.01
C ASN A 383 -9.90 3.27 -1.64
N TYR A 384 -9.41 2.11 -1.15
CA TYR A 384 -8.05 1.97 -0.63
C TYR A 384 -7.05 1.78 -1.76
N SER A 385 -6.13 2.76 -1.93
CA SER A 385 -5.05 2.72 -2.93
C SER A 385 -5.55 2.53 -4.37
N SER A 386 -6.58 3.29 -4.77
CA SER A 386 -7.27 3.18 -6.07
C SER A 386 -6.39 3.70 -7.22
N PRO A 387 -5.88 2.86 -8.14
CA PRO A 387 -5.06 3.32 -9.25
C PRO A 387 -5.89 4.11 -10.28
N LEU A 388 -5.23 5.12 -10.85
CA LEU A 388 -5.71 5.91 -11.97
C LEU A 388 -4.83 5.61 -13.19
N LEU A 389 -5.44 5.29 -14.35
CA LEU A 389 -4.72 5.01 -15.58
C LEU A 389 -5.30 5.84 -16.73
N PRO A 390 -4.69 6.98 -17.05
CA PRO A 390 -5.13 7.82 -18.16
C PRO A 390 -5.01 7.12 -19.52
N SER A 391 -5.89 7.50 -20.46
CA SER A 391 -5.73 7.15 -21.87
C SER A 391 -4.51 7.86 -22.49
N PRO A 392 -3.91 7.31 -23.55
CA PRO A 392 -2.73 7.91 -24.18
C PRO A 392 -2.94 9.35 -24.69
N ASP A 393 -4.16 9.71 -25.03
CA ASP A 393 -4.56 11.06 -25.49
C ASP A 393 -4.97 11.99 -24.30
N GLY A 394 -5.02 11.48 -23.08
CA GLY A 394 -5.41 12.22 -21.88
C GLY A 394 -6.89 12.60 -21.81
N SER A 395 -7.75 12.06 -22.69
CA SER A 395 -9.18 12.36 -22.68
C SER A 395 -9.98 11.59 -21.64
N ARG A 396 -9.50 10.40 -21.24
CA ARG A 396 -10.18 9.50 -20.30
C ARG A 396 -9.23 9.00 -19.20
N VAL A 397 -9.80 8.55 -18.11
CA VAL A 397 -9.09 7.82 -17.04
C VAL A 397 -9.87 6.56 -16.68
N LEU A 398 -9.16 5.43 -16.62
CA LEU A 398 -9.62 4.21 -15.98
C LEU A 398 -9.27 4.31 -14.50
N GLN A 399 -10.23 3.99 -13.65
CA GLN A 399 -10.03 3.83 -12.20
C GLN A 399 -10.39 2.40 -11.80
N ILE A 400 -9.64 1.84 -10.86
CA ILE A 400 -10.03 0.64 -10.13
C ILE A 400 -10.13 1.02 -8.66
N ALA A 401 -11.31 0.89 -8.06
CA ALA A 401 -11.53 1.18 -6.65
C ALA A 401 -12.12 -0.03 -5.94
N THR A 402 -11.86 -0.12 -4.65
CA THR A 402 -12.37 -1.21 -3.82
C THR A 402 -13.51 -0.75 -2.92
N ASP A 403 -14.46 -1.65 -2.66
CA ASP A 403 -15.52 -1.45 -1.69
C ASP A 403 -15.98 -2.79 -1.11
N PHE A 404 -16.66 -2.75 0.01
CA PHE A 404 -17.25 -3.94 0.61
C PHE A 404 -18.54 -4.36 -0.08
N GLU A 405 -18.63 -5.63 -0.44
CA GLU A 405 -19.86 -6.34 -0.74
C GLU A 405 -20.09 -7.34 0.41
N GLY A 406 -20.98 -7.00 1.34
CA GLY A 406 -21.06 -7.72 2.61
C GLY A 406 -19.75 -7.59 3.40
N THR A 407 -19.05 -8.72 3.60
CA THR A 407 -17.74 -8.77 4.28
C THR A 407 -16.56 -8.90 3.30
N VAL A 408 -16.84 -9.02 2.00
CA VAL A 408 -15.82 -9.21 0.97
C VAL A 408 -15.39 -7.86 0.42
N CYS A 409 -14.10 -7.56 0.46
CA CYS A 409 -13.55 -6.40 -0.22
C CYS A 409 -13.35 -6.73 -1.71
N ARG A 410 -14.13 -6.10 -2.59
CA ARG A 410 -14.16 -6.35 -4.02
C ARG A 410 -13.62 -5.15 -4.80
N ALA A 411 -12.90 -5.41 -5.88
CA ALA A 411 -12.40 -4.38 -6.80
C ALA A 411 -13.40 -4.13 -7.93
N TYR A 412 -13.69 -2.86 -8.21
CA TYR A 412 -14.58 -2.40 -9.29
C TYR A 412 -13.80 -1.47 -10.21
N PHE A 413 -14.06 -1.53 -11.52
CA PHE A 413 -13.45 -0.64 -12.49
C PHE A 413 -14.47 0.10 -13.33
N ALA A 414 -14.12 1.31 -13.74
CA ALA A 414 -14.83 2.11 -14.73
C ALA A 414 -13.89 3.13 -15.37
N SER A 415 -14.26 3.60 -16.56
CA SER A 415 -13.57 4.68 -17.28
C SER A 415 -14.47 5.90 -17.40
N GLY A 416 -13.93 7.08 -17.15
CA GLY A 416 -14.60 8.38 -17.27
C GLY A 416 -13.79 9.39 -18.05
N ASN A 417 -14.39 10.52 -18.41
CA ASN A 417 -13.70 11.62 -19.08
C ASN A 417 -12.83 12.38 -18.07
N ILE A 418 -11.68 12.86 -18.51
CA ILE A 418 -10.87 13.85 -17.79
C ILE A 418 -11.38 15.23 -18.23
N THR A 419 -11.94 15.99 -17.26
CA THR A 419 -12.52 17.32 -17.51
C THR A 419 -11.64 18.44 -16.93
#